data_01a9d3d9d6dd30ee42a0c238be936cea
#
_entry.id   01a9d3d9d6dd30ee42a0c238be936cea
#
_cell.length_a   1.000
_cell.length_b   1.000
_cell.length_c   1.000
_cell.angle_alpha   90.00
_cell.angle_beta   90.00
_cell.angle_gamma   90.00
#
_symmetry.space_group_name_H-M   'P 1'
#
loop_
_entity.id
_entity.type
_entity.pdbx_description
1 polymer ?
#
loop_
_entity_poly.entity_id
_entity_poly.type
_entity_poly.pdbx_seq_one_letter_code
_entity_poly.pdbx_strand_id
1 'polypeptide(L)'
;MELFEHLALGFSVALQGQNLLYCFIGVLLGTLIGVLPGLGPMATISMLLPVTFGLPPASALIMLAGIFYGSQYGGSTTAILLNLPGESSSVVTALDGHQMARQGRAGSALATAALGSFFAGTVGTILIVLLAPPLASIALKFGAAEYFSLMLLGLVVAVVLASGSLLMALAMVVLGILLGLAGQDMNTGAFRLTFGFRELANGFDFLALSMGIFGLGEIIRNLESTGPRVLTTSKVGSLMPTREDFKRMAWPVLRGTGLGSLLGILPGGGAVLASFVSYTVEKKVSSTPENFGKGMIEGVAGPESANNAGAQTSFIPMLTLGIPSNPVMALMIAALILQGIQPGPNVMTARPDLFWGVIASMWIGNVLLVILNLPLIGIWVKILTIPYDYIMPAIGVICCIGVYSISNSPTDVLMMGVFGLAGYVLLKLDCEPAPLLLGFIIGPLLEENLRRAMLIARGDWTTFVTRPISAVLLLICALALMAVMMPHLRSKREEAFQE
;
A
#
# COMPACT_ATOMS: atom_id res chain seq x y z
N MET A 1 -16.59 23.66 -15.19
CA MET A 1 -15.52 24.68 -15.07
C MET A 1 -14.66 24.40 -13.85
N GLU A 2 -15.21 24.24 -12.67
CA GLU A 2 -14.45 23.98 -11.42
C GLU A 2 -13.44 22.82 -11.49
N LEU A 3 -13.78 21.69 -12.15
CA LEU A 3 -12.87 20.54 -12.24
C LEU A 3 -11.60 20.86 -13.06
N PHE A 4 -11.74 21.62 -14.15
CA PHE A 4 -10.59 22.03 -14.96
C PHE A 4 -9.72 23.05 -14.23
N GLU A 5 -10.30 23.94 -13.44
CA GLU A 5 -9.59 24.90 -12.60
C GLU A 5 -8.78 24.17 -11.52
N HIS A 6 -9.38 23.17 -10.89
CA HIS A 6 -8.70 22.31 -9.92
C HIS A 6 -7.56 21.49 -10.53
N LEU A 7 -7.74 20.94 -11.72
CA LEU A 7 -6.68 20.25 -12.43
C LEU A 7 -5.55 21.22 -12.85
N ALA A 8 -5.90 22.41 -13.32
CA ALA A 8 -4.91 23.45 -13.65
C ALA A 8 -4.09 23.84 -12.40
N LEU A 9 -4.74 24.00 -11.24
CA LEU A 9 -4.06 24.20 -9.96
C LEU A 9 -3.15 23.02 -9.64
N GLY A 10 -3.64 21.79 -9.74
CA GLY A 10 -2.87 20.58 -9.47
C GLY A 10 -1.60 20.49 -10.33
N PHE A 11 -1.73 20.72 -11.63
CA PHE A 11 -0.59 20.74 -12.55
C PHE A 11 0.36 21.92 -12.27
N SER A 12 -0.14 23.09 -11.91
CA SER A 12 0.70 24.24 -11.54
C SER A 12 1.58 23.94 -10.31
N VAL A 13 1.06 23.16 -9.35
CA VAL A 13 1.81 22.70 -8.19
C VAL A 13 2.77 21.56 -8.56
N ALA A 14 2.27 20.53 -9.24
CA ALA A 14 3.08 19.36 -9.58
C ALA A 14 4.25 19.67 -10.51
N LEU A 15 4.11 20.65 -11.42
CA LEU A 15 5.15 21.08 -12.36
C LEU A 15 6.15 22.07 -11.77
N GLN A 16 6.01 22.49 -10.51
CA GLN A 16 7.06 23.25 -9.83
C GLN A 16 8.36 22.44 -9.81
N GLY A 17 9.49 23.07 -10.06
CA GLY A 17 10.78 22.38 -10.17
C GLY A 17 11.12 21.53 -8.94
N GLN A 18 10.76 21.99 -7.74
CA GLN A 18 10.93 21.25 -6.50
C GLN A 18 10.05 19.98 -6.49
N ASN A 19 8.77 20.09 -6.83
CA ASN A 19 7.83 18.97 -6.83
C ASN A 19 8.16 17.93 -7.91
N LEU A 20 8.60 18.40 -9.08
CA LEU A 20 9.13 17.52 -10.15
C LEU A 20 10.36 16.74 -9.68
N LEU A 21 11.28 17.41 -8.98
CA LEU A 21 12.47 16.76 -8.43
C LEU A 21 12.09 15.69 -7.42
N TYR A 22 11.20 15.98 -6.47
CA TYR A 22 10.76 15.00 -5.48
C TYR A 22 9.89 13.89 -6.08
N CYS A 23 9.09 14.18 -7.10
CA CYS A 23 8.40 13.15 -7.89
C CYS A 23 9.41 12.20 -8.54
N PHE A 24 10.42 12.74 -9.22
CA PHE A 24 11.49 11.95 -9.84
C PHE A 24 12.26 11.11 -8.80
N ILE A 25 12.69 11.73 -7.69
CA ILE A 25 13.38 11.01 -6.60
C ILE A 25 12.48 9.90 -6.06
N GLY A 26 11.20 10.18 -5.82
CA GLY A 26 10.25 9.21 -5.32
C GLY A 26 10.11 8.00 -6.25
N VAL A 27 9.84 8.21 -7.54
CA VAL A 27 9.69 7.11 -8.51
C VAL A 27 11.00 6.35 -8.73
N LEU A 28 12.14 7.03 -8.69
CA LEU A 28 13.46 6.41 -8.81
C LEU A 28 13.76 5.50 -7.62
N LEU A 29 13.60 6.01 -6.39
CA LEU A 29 13.80 5.24 -5.15
C LEU A 29 12.80 4.11 -5.03
N GLY A 30 11.54 4.36 -5.38
CA GLY A 30 10.51 3.33 -5.41
C GLY A 30 10.88 2.20 -6.36
N THR A 31 11.25 2.52 -7.59
CA THR A 31 11.70 1.52 -8.58
C THR A 31 12.95 0.77 -8.11
N LEU A 32 13.95 1.50 -7.58
CA LEU A 32 15.18 0.91 -7.06
C LEU A 32 14.89 -0.15 -6.00
N ILE A 33 14.04 0.19 -5.02
CA ILE A 33 13.73 -0.70 -3.91
C ILE A 33 12.78 -1.81 -4.34
N GLY A 34 11.81 -1.52 -5.20
CA GLY A 34 10.97 -2.56 -5.79
C GLY A 34 11.75 -3.62 -6.56
N VAL A 35 12.85 -3.23 -7.21
CA VAL A 35 13.80 -4.15 -7.85
C VAL A 35 14.58 -4.98 -6.83
N LEU A 36 14.72 -4.53 -5.58
CA LEU A 36 15.41 -5.29 -4.53
C LEU A 36 14.42 -6.25 -3.84
N PRO A 37 14.50 -7.59 -4.08
CA PRO A 37 13.55 -8.54 -3.49
C PRO A 37 13.55 -8.48 -1.96
N GLY A 38 12.37 -8.49 -1.37
CA GLY A 38 12.20 -8.47 0.08
C GLY A 38 12.25 -7.07 0.72
N LEU A 39 12.29 -6.00 -0.07
CA LEU A 39 12.11 -4.64 0.41
C LEU A 39 10.86 -4.07 -0.26
N GLY A 40 9.71 -4.27 0.36
CA GLY A 40 8.44 -3.77 -0.18
C GLY A 40 8.24 -2.25 0.01
N PRO A 41 7.16 -1.69 -0.56
CA PRO A 41 6.84 -0.26 -0.44
C PRO A 41 6.64 0.20 1.00
N MET A 42 6.14 -0.66 1.88
CA MET A 42 5.97 -0.36 3.31
C MET A 42 7.30 -0.06 3.99
N ALA A 43 8.28 -0.95 3.84
CA ALA A 43 9.61 -0.77 4.39
C ALA A 43 10.24 0.53 3.86
N THR A 44 10.15 0.75 2.55
CA THR A 44 10.74 1.93 1.90
C THR A 44 10.12 3.24 2.39
N ILE A 45 8.81 3.32 2.41
CA ILE A 45 8.10 4.52 2.87
C ILE A 45 8.41 4.77 4.34
N SER A 46 8.36 3.72 5.18
CA SER A 46 8.72 3.84 6.59
C SER A 46 10.13 4.41 6.78
N MET A 47 11.13 3.88 6.06
CA MET A 47 12.51 4.35 6.13
C MET A 47 12.71 5.78 5.64
N LEU A 48 11.96 6.21 4.64
CA LEU A 48 12.11 7.53 4.02
C LEU A 48 11.14 8.57 4.61
N LEU A 49 10.19 8.15 5.45
CA LEU A 49 9.26 9.05 6.12
C LEU A 49 9.98 10.17 6.90
N PRO A 50 11.06 9.89 7.66
CA PRO A 50 11.84 10.93 8.31
C PRO A 50 12.41 11.98 7.36
N VAL A 51 12.87 11.57 6.20
CA VAL A 51 13.42 12.50 5.19
C VAL A 51 12.34 13.47 4.69
N THR A 52 11.09 13.03 4.65
CA THR A 52 9.97 13.87 4.18
C THR A 52 9.53 14.91 5.21
N PHE A 53 9.89 14.77 6.48
CA PHE A 53 9.47 15.69 7.53
C PHE A 53 9.96 17.13 7.32
N GLY A 54 11.17 17.28 6.77
CA GLY A 54 11.75 18.59 6.44
C GLY A 54 11.26 19.22 5.13
N LEU A 55 10.35 18.53 4.39
CA LEU A 55 9.86 18.99 3.09
C LEU A 55 8.51 19.70 3.20
N PRO A 56 8.18 20.59 2.25
CA PRO A 56 6.81 21.07 2.12
C PRO A 56 5.82 19.90 1.98
N PRO A 57 4.63 19.96 2.58
CA PRO A 57 3.70 18.83 2.62
C PRO A 57 3.35 18.25 1.25
N ALA A 58 3.15 19.09 0.23
CA ALA A 58 2.87 18.62 -1.14
C ALA A 58 4.07 17.83 -1.71
N SER A 59 5.29 18.35 -1.56
CA SER A 59 6.52 17.69 -2.01
C SER A 59 6.74 16.34 -1.31
N ALA A 60 6.48 16.29 0.00
CA ALA A 60 6.58 15.08 0.80
C ALA A 60 5.62 13.99 0.30
N LEU A 61 4.35 14.30 0.12
CA LEU A 61 3.36 13.35 -0.37
C LEU A 61 3.59 12.93 -1.82
N ILE A 62 4.01 13.85 -2.70
CA ILE A 62 4.40 13.56 -4.08
C ILE A 62 5.56 12.55 -4.11
N MET A 63 6.56 12.76 -3.27
CA MET A 63 7.69 11.83 -3.17
C MET A 63 7.26 10.45 -2.66
N LEU A 64 6.50 10.40 -1.56
CA LEU A 64 6.03 9.14 -0.99
C LEU A 64 5.08 8.37 -1.93
N ALA A 65 4.17 9.08 -2.62
CA ALA A 65 3.33 8.50 -3.65
C ALA A 65 4.19 7.91 -4.78
N GLY A 66 5.21 8.65 -5.24
CA GLY A 66 6.19 8.17 -6.23
C GLY A 66 6.91 6.90 -5.80
N ILE A 67 7.28 6.79 -4.52
CA ILE A 67 7.86 5.57 -3.96
C ILE A 67 6.88 4.41 -4.04
N PHE A 68 5.62 4.64 -3.69
CA PHE A 68 4.61 3.59 -3.68
C PHE A 68 4.39 2.99 -5.07
N TYR A 69 3.99 3.78 -6.06
CA TYR A 69 3.77 3.22 -7.39
C TYR A 69 5.08 2.87 -8.12
N GLY A 70 6.21 3.49 -7.76
CA GLY A 70 7.53 3.09 -8.25
C GLY A 70 7.93 1.68 -7.83
N SER A 71 7.63 1.30 -6.58
CA SER A 71 7.91 -0.04 -6.07
C SER A 71 7.07 -1.12 -6.77
N GLN A 72 5.85 -0.80 -7.21
CA GLN A 72 5.02 -1.72 -7.98
C GLN A 72 5.71 -2.10 -9.31
N TYR A 73 6.21 -1.11 -10.04
CA TYR A 73 6.94 -1.34 -11.30
C TYR A 73 8.25 -2.10 -11.07
N GLY A 74 9.02 -1.72 -10.05
CA GLY A 74 10.28 -2.39 -9.72
C GLY A 74 10.08 -3.84 -9.31
N GLY A 75 9.04 -4.11 -8.51
CA GLY A 75 8.69 -5.45 -8.03
C GLY A 75 8.35 -6.42 -9.14
N SER A 76 7.65 -5.95 -10.17
CA SER A 76 7.31 -6.74 -11.36
C SER A 76 8.56 -7.10 -12.17
N THR A 77 9.54 -6.20 -12.24
CA THR A 77 10.82 -6.47 -12.93
C THR A 77 11.54 -7.66 -12.31
N THR A 78 11.60 -7.72 -10.99
CA THR A 78 12.27 -8.80 -10.26
C THR A 78 11.48 -10.09 -10.31
N ALA A 79 10.16 -10.02 -10.21
CA ALA A 79 9.25 -11.16 -10.35
C ALA A 79 9.45 -11.85 -11.71
N ILE A 80 9.51 -11.08 -12.79
CA ILE A 80 9.71 -11.58 -14.15
C ILE A 80 11.11 -12.16 -14.36
N LEU A 81 12.16 -11.43 -13.95
CA LEU A 81 13.53 -11.80 -14.28
C LEU A 81 14.11 -12.89 -13.36
N LEU A 82 13.75 -12.88 -12.07
CA LEU A 82 14.39 -13.72 -11.04
C LEU A 82 13.44 -14.73 -10.40
N ASN A 83 12.16 -14.70 -10.70
CA ASN A 83 11.11 -15.43 -9.96
C ASN A 83 11.10 -15.09 -8.46
N LEU A 84 11.50 -13.88 -8.14
CA LEU A 84 11.49 -13.36 -6.78
C LEU A 84 10.63 -12.10 -6.79
N PRO A 85 9.43 -12.13 -6.21
CA PRO A 85 8.59 -10.94 -6.17
C PRO A 85 9.28 -9.85 -5.35
N GLY A 86 9.38 -8.65 -5.91
CA GLY A 86 9.90 -7.48 -5.20
C GLY A 86 8.92 -6.98 -4.16
N GLU A 87 7.64 -7.27 -4.37
CA GLU A 87 6.54 -6.97 -3.45
C GLU A 87 5.42 -8.02 -3.57
N SER A 88 4.51 -8.05 -2.59
CA SER A 88 3.48 -9.10 -2.50
C SER A 88 2.50 -9.13 -3.68
N SER A 89 2.21 -7.98 -4.31
CA SER A 89 1.29 -7.93 -5.45
C SER A 89 1.90 -8.47 -6.75
N SER A 90 3.24 -8.52 -6.85
CA SER A 90 3.95 -9.06 -8.02
C SER A 90 4.18 -10.57 -7.99
N VAL A 91 3.79 -11.25 -6.90
CA VAL A 91 3.87 -12.73 -6.77
C VAL A 91 3.18 -13.40 -7.94
N VAL A 92 1.99 -12.95 -8.26
CA VAL A 92 1.15 -13.55 -9.33
C VAL A 92 1.77 -13.32 -10.71
N THR A 93 2.39 -12.17 -10.92
CA THR A 93 3.11 -11.84 -12.15
C THR A 93 4.28 -12.78 -12.39
N ALA A 94 4.93 -13.29 -11.33
CA ALA A 94 6.02 -14.25 -11.45
C ALA A 94 5.58 -15.56 -12.09
N LEU A 95 4.34 -16.01 -11.88
CA LEU A 95 3.83 -17.29 -12.37
C LEU A 95 3.99 -17.45 -13.89
N ASP A 96 3.55 -16.46 -14.63
CA ASP A 96 3.64 -16.47 -16.10
C ASP A 96 4.80 -15.61 -16.62
N GLY A 97 5.08 -14.47 -15.99
CA GLY A 97 6.11 -13.55 -16.42
C GLY A 97 7.51 -14.17 -16.39
N HIS A 98 7.84 -14.93 -15.35
CA HIS A 98 9.11 -15.64 -15.27
C HIS A 98 9.20 -16.77 -16.31
N GLN A 99 8.11 -17.48 -16.59
CA GLN A 99 8.11 -18.50 -17.64
C GLN A 99 8.31 -17.88 -19.03
N MET A 100 7.71 -16.71 -19.29
CA MET A 100 8.00 -15.94 -20.51
C MET A 100 9.50 -15.57 -20.58
N ALA A 101 10.09 -15.13 -19.49
CA ALA A 101 11.52 -14.80 -19.43
C ALA A 101 12.40 -16.03 -19.74
N ARG A 102 12.09 -17.19 -19.18
CA ARG A 102 12.79 -18.46 -19.47
C ARG A 102 12.64 -18.90 -20.93
N GLN A 103 11.56 -18.54 -21.60
CA GLN A 103 11.32 -18.78 -23.01
C GLN A 103 12.00 -17.74 -23.94
N GLY A 104 12.82 -16.82 -23.39
CA GLY A 104 13.48 -15.77 -24.13
C GLY A 104 12.59 -14.56 -24.44
N ARG A 105 11.40 -14.45 -23.84
CA ARG A 105 10.42 -13.39 -24.02
C ARG A 105 10.40 -12.39 -22.84
N ALA A 106 11.51 -12.27 -22.11
CA ALA A 106 11.62 -11.38 -20.95
C ALA A 106 11.25 -9.92 -21.32
N GLY A 107 11.72 -9.42 -22.46
CA GLY A 107 11.42 -8.08 -22.92
C GLY A 107 9.93 -7.84 -23.16
N SER A 108 9.22 -8.79 -23.80
CA SER A 108 7.76 -8.72 -23.99
C SER A 108 7.01 -8.73 -22.66
N ALA A 109 7.44 -9.55 -21.69
CA ALA A 109 6.80 -9.60 -20.36
C ALA A 109 6.96 -8.28 -19.60
N LEU A 110 8.18 -7.73 -19.56
CA LEU A 110 8.50 -6.45 -18.94
C LEU A 110 7.73 -5.29 -19.58
N ALA A 111 7.68 -5.26 -20.90
CA ALA A 111 6.94 -4.22 -21.62
C ALA A 111 5.42 -4.34 -21.39
N THR A 112 4.88 -5.57 -21.36
CA THR A 112 3.47 -5.83 -21.03
C THR A 112 3.14 -5.33 -19.62
N ALA A 113 3.97 -5.65 -18.64
CA ALA A 113 3.83 -5.16 -17.27
C ALA A 113 3.84 -3.63 -17.23
N ALA A 114 4.88 -2.99 -17.79
CA ALA A 114 5.02 -1.53 -17.75
C ALA A 114 3.89 -0.79 -18.49
N LEU A 115 3.50 -1.25 -19.69
CA LEU A 115 2.44 -0.60 -20.48
C LEU A 115 1.06 -0.82 -19.87
N GLY A 116 0.79 -2.03 -19.35
CA GLY A 116 -0.45 -2.32 -18.62
C GLY A 116 -0.56 -1.47 -17.36
N SER A 117 0.52 -1.37 -16.59
CA SER A 117 0.61 -0.53 -15.38
C SER A 117 0.43 0.96 -15.70
N PHE A 118 1.04 1.44 -16.78
CA PHE A 118 0.88 2.84 -17.24
C PHE A 118 -0.58 3.16 -17.59
N PHE A 119 -1.22 2.28 -18.35
CA PHE A 119 -2.64 2.43 -18.69
C PHE A 119 -3.50 2.43 -17.42
N ALA A 120 -3.30 1.45 -16.57
CA ALA A 120 -4.07 1.27 -15.34
C ALA A 120 -3.86 2.43 -14.35
N GLY A 121 -2.62 2.89 -14.17
CA GLY A 121 -2.30 4.06 -13.35
C GLY A 121 -2.94 5.34 -13.88
N THR A 122 -2.92 5.53 -15.20
CA THR A 122 -3.57 6.68 -15.86
C THR A 122 -5.09 6.66 -15.63
N VAL A 123 -5.75 5.53 -15.86
CA VAL A 123 -7.21 5.37 -15.63
C VAL A 123 -7.53 5.50 -14.14
N GLY A 124 -6.73 4.89 -13.25
CA GLY A 124 -6.88 5.03 -11.81
C GLY A 124 -6.84 6.49 -11.34
N THR A 125 -5.90 7.27 -11.88
CA THR A 125 -5.81 8.71 -11.57
C THR A 125 -7.04 9.48 -12.10
N ILE A 126 -7.55 9.15 -13.30
CA ILE A 126 -8.81 9.73 -13.80
C ILE A 126 -9.97 9.40 -12.85
N LEU A 127 -10.03 8.17 -12.35
CA LEU A 127 -11.07 7.77 -11.40
C LEU A 127 -10.94 8.53 -10.08
N ILE A 128 -9.73 8.81 -9.58
CA ILE A 128 -9.54 9.67 -8.41
C ILE A 128 -10.15 11.05 -8.66
N VAL A 129 -9.81 11.68 -9.80
CA VAL A 129 -10.31 13.00 -10.17
C VAL A 129 -11.86 13.06 -10.23
N LEU A 130 -12.48 12.00 -10.76
CA LEU A 130 -13.93 11.94 -10.93
C LEU A 130 -14.67 11.58 -9.64
N LEU A 131 -14.12 10.69 -8.83
CA LEU A 131 -14.79 10.13 -7.65
C LEU A 131 -14.47 10.88 -6.36
N ALA A 132 -13.30 11.53 -6.26
CA ALA A 132 -12.91 12.18 -5.01
C ALA A 132 -13.84 13.34 -4.61
N PRO A 133 -14.27 14.28 -5.49
CA PRO A 133 -15.18 15.34 -5.10
C PRO A 133 -16.54 14.85 -4.59
N PRO A 134 -17.28 13.94 -5.28
CA PRO A 134 -18.55 13.45 -4.76
C PRO A 134 -18.37 12.63 -3.47
N LEU A 135 -17.30 11.85 -3.32
CA LEU A 135 -17.02 11.11 -2.09
C LEU A 135 -16.69 12.04 -0.93
N ALA A 136 -15.90 13.10 -1.15
CA ALA A 136 -15.63 14.10 -0.14
C ALA A 136 -16.94 14.81 0.30
N SER A 137 -17.82 15.13 -0.62
CA SER A 137 -19.12 15.74 -0.30
C SER A 137 -20.03 14.83 0.53
N ILE A 138 -19.98 13.52 0.29
CA ILE A 138 -20.68 12.51 1.12
C ILE A 138 -20.01 12.41 2.49
N ALA A 139 -18.67 12.40 2.53
CA ALA A 139 -17.90 12.31 3.77
C ALA A 139 -18.14 13.49 4.72
N LEU A 140 -18.42 14.69 4.20
CA LEU A 140 -18.80 15.85 5.00
C LEU A 140 -20.15 15.67 5.75
N LYS A 141 -20.97 14.71 5.35
CA LYS A 141 -22.23 14.36 6.05
C LYS A 141 -22.00 13.36 7.19
N PHE A 142 -20.80 12.81 7.31
CA PHE A 142 -20.47 11.83 8.34
C PHE A 142 -20.29 12.55 9.69
N GLY A 143 -20.97 12.05 10.70
CA GLY A 143 -20.70 12.39 12.09
C GLY A 143 -19.84 11.31 12.76
N ALA A 144 -19.68 11.43 14.06
CA ALA A 144 -18.84 10.51 14.84
C ALA A 144 -19.30 9.04 14.75
N ALA A 145 -20.61 8.79 14.70
CA ALA A 145 -21.15 7.42 14.59
C ALA A 145 -20.83 6.80 13.23
N GLU A 146 -20.92 7.57 12.16
CA GLU A 146 -20.58 7.11 10.79
C GLU A 146 -19.08 6.83 10.66
N TYR A 147 -18.22 7.72 11.19
CA TYR A 147 -16.76 7.51 11.19
C TYR A 147 -16.38 6.27 12.01
N PHE A 148 -16.98 6.08 13.19
CA PHE A 148 -16.78 4.84 13.98
C PHE A 148 -17.11 3.60 13.15
N SER A 149 -18.30 3.58 12.53
CA SER A 149 -18.76 2.42 11.75
C SER A 149 -17.89 2.17 10.52
N LEU A 150 -17.41 3.23 9.88
CA LEU A 150 -16.52 3.14 8.72
C LEU A 150 -15.13 2.63 9.11
N MET A 151 -14.57 3.09 10.23
CA MET A 151 -13.30 2.61 10.78
C MET A 151 -13.39 1.14 11.20
N LEU A 152 -14.49 0.74 11.83
CA LEU A 152 -14.76 -0.64 12.17
C LEU A 152 -14.85 -1.52 10.92
N LEU A 153 -15.55 -1.03 9.88
CA LEU A 153 -15.60 -1.70 8.57
C LEU A 153 -14.19 -1.88 8.00
N GLY A 154 -13.37 -0.82 8.02
CA GLY A 154 -11.98 -0.86 7.54
C GLY A 154 -11.15 -1.95 8.23
N LEU A 155 -11.24 -2.05 9.57
CA LEU A 155 -10.55 -3.09 10.35
C LEU A 155 -11.09 -4.49 10.05
N VAL A 156 -12.42 -4.64 9.97
CA VAL A 156 -13.05 -5.94 9.66
C VAL A 156 -12.63 -6.41 8.26
N VAL A 157 -12.68 -5.53 7.26
CA VAL A 157 -12.28 -5.89 5.90
C VAL A 157 -10.78 -6.19 5.84
N ALA A 158 -9.94 -5.45 6.56
CA ALA A 158 -8.52 -5.78 6.66
C ALA A 158 -8.26 -7.19 7.22
N VAL A 159 -9.01 -7.59 8.26
CA VAL A 159 -8.94 -8.96 8.82
C VAL A 159 -9.46 -10.01 7.82
N VAL A 160 -10.57 -9.71 7.13
CA VAL A 160 -11.18 -10.62 6.13
C VAL A 160 -10.27 -10.86 4.94
N LEU A 161 -9.55 -9.83 4.51
CA LEU A 161 -8.68 -9.87 3.32
C LEU A 161 -7.20 -10.15 3.63
N ALA A 162 -6.82 -10.22 4.92
CA ALA A 162 -5.47 -10.59 5.33
C ALA A 162 -5.12 -12.00 4.85
N SER A 163 -3.87 -12.21 4.45
CA SER A 163 -3.34 -13.53 4.12
C SER A 163 -3.26 -14.44 5.37
N GLY A 164 -3.41 -15.74 5.20
CA GLY A 164 -3.28 -16.70 6.29
C GLY A 164 -4.51 -16.83 7.21
N SER A 165 -4.28 -17.08 8.50
CA SER A 165 -5.34 -17.38 9.48
C SER A 165 -6.11 -16.12 9.90
N LEU A 166 -7.44 -16.18 9.82
CA LEU A 166 -8.34 -15.12 10.28
C LEU A 166 -8.10 -14.76 11.76
N LEU A 167 -7.84 -15.76 12.59
CA LEU A 167 -7.58 -15.56 14.03
C LEU A 167 -6.27 -14.78 14.24
N MET A 168 -5.23 -15.10 13.47
CA MET A 168 -3.95 -14.37 13.52
C MET A 168 -4.12 -12.93 13.06
N ALA A 169 -4.85 -12.69 11.97
CA ALA A 169 -5.12 -11.33 11.49
C ALA A 169 -5.90 -10.52 12.53
N LEU A 170 -6.91 -11.12 13.16
CA LEU A 170 -7.67 -10.48 14.26
C LEU A 170 -6.75 -10.17 15.45
N ALA A 171 -5.90 -11.12 15.85
CA ALA A 171 -4.95 -10.92 16.93
C ALA A 171 -3.98 -9.77 16.62
N MET A 172 -3.51 -9.66 15.36
CA MET A 172 -2.64 -8.55 14.92
C MET A 172 -3.36 -7.20 14.97
N VAL A 173 -4.62 -7.12 14.53
CA VAL A 173 -5.43 -5.90 14.67
C VAL A 173 -5.59 -5.50 16.13
N VAL A 174 -5.97 -6.46 16.99
CA VAL A 174 -6.15 -6.18 18.42
C VAL A 174 -4.85 -5.74 19.08
N LEU A 175 -3.74 -6.40 18.77
CA LEU A 175 -2.41 -6.00 19.25
C LEU A 175 -2.06 -4.59 18.77
N GLY A 176 -2.33 -4.27 17.50
CA GLY A 176 -2.14 -2.93 16.94
C GLY A 176 -2.96 -1.88 17.69
N ILE A 177 -4.24 -2.14 17.93
CA ILE A 177 -5.11 -1.24 18.72
C ILE A 177 -4.55 -1.02 20.13
N LEU A 178 -4.14 -2.08 20.82
CA LEU A 178 -3.56 -1.97 22.16
C LEU A 178 -2.29 -1.13 22.17
N LEU A 179 -1.41 -1.33 21.20
CA LEU A 179 -0.19 -0.51 21.07
C LEU A 179 -0.52 0.95 20.75
N GLY A 180 -1.52 1.21 19.87
CA GLY A 180 -1.95 2.56 19.52
C GLY A 180 -2.67 3.30 20.64
N LEU A 181 -3.28 2.58 21.58
CA LEU A 181 -3.92 3.15 22.77
C LEU A 181 -2.98 3.32 23.97
N ALA A 182 -1.72 2.92 23.85
CA ALA A 182 -0.73 3.13 24.90
C ALA A 182 -0.41 4.64 25.02
N GLY A 183 -0.09 5.09 26.22
CA GLY A 183 0.23 6.50 26.50
C GLY A 183 -0.86 7.22 27.28
N GLN A 184 -0.88 8.54 27.17
CA GLN A 184 -1.85 9.36 27.87
C GLN A 184 -3.18 9.45 27.10
N ASP A 185 -4.27 9.10 27.77
CA ASP A 185 -5.63 9.28 27.25
C ASP A 185 -5.95 10.79 27.13
N MET A 186 -6.21 11.25 25.93
CA MET A 186 -6.49 12.66 25.63
C MET A 186 -7.73 13.21 26.33
N ASN A 187 -8.69 12.37 26.70
CA ASN A 187 -9.94 12.78 27.34
C ASN A 187 -9.86 12.81 28.86
N THR A 188 -9.18 11.83 29.47
CA THR A 188 -9.12 11.66 30.92
C THR A 188 -7.76 12.08 31.51
N GLY A 189 -6.73 12.20 30.69
CA GLY A 189 -5.37 12.43 31.15
C GLY A 189 -4.69 11.22 31.80
N ALA A 190 -5.39 10.10 31.89
CA ALA A 190 -4.87 8.88 32.53
C ALA A 190 -3.84 8.18 31.64
N PHE A 191 -2.77 7.68 32.23
CA PHE A 191 -1.79 6.86 31.51
C PHE A 191 -2.28 5.41 31.37
N ARG A 192 -2.16 4.87 30.15
CA ARG A 192 -2.55 3.51 29.81
C ARG A 192 -1.37 2.75 29.23
N LEU A 193 -1.19 1.51 29.63
CA LEU A 193 -0.17 0.59 29.11
C LEU A 193 1.26 1.18 29.12
N THR A 194 1.53 2.15 29.99
CA THR A 194 2.86 2.77 30.13
C THR A 194 3.76 2.00 31.09
N PHE A 195 3.22 1.07 31.87
CA PHE A 195 3.95 0.24 32.84
C PHE A 195 4.88 1.03 33.78
N GLY A 196 4.61 2.32 33.99
CA GLY A 196 5.43 3.22 34.78
C GLY A 196 6.64 3.82 34.08
N PHE A 197 6.86 3.52 32.81
CA PHE A 197 7.92 4.14 32.01
C PHE A 197 7.48 5.52 31.54
N ARG A 198 8.32 6.54 31.81
CA ARG A 198 8.05 7.93 31.39
C ARG A 198 8.14 8.10 29.88
N GLU A 199 9.00 7.33 29.26
CA GLU A 199 9.21 7.33 27.81
C GLU A 199 7.97 6.92 27.04
N LEU A 200 7.10 6.11 27.66
CA LEU A 200 5.81 5.67 27.09
C LEU A 200 4.65 6.62 27.44
N ALA A 201 4.90 7.77 28.08
CA ALA A 201 3.85 8.73 28.39
C ALA A 201 3.11 9.23 27.15
N ASN A 202 3.81 9.41 26.04
CA ASN A 202 3.26 9.81 24.74
C ASN A 202 2.85 8.61 23.87
N GLY A 203 2.89 7.38 24.40
CA GLY A 203 2.65 6.14 23.64
C GLY A 203 3.88 5.67 22.88
N PHE A 204 3.66 4.68 22.02
CA PHE A 204 4.71 4.21 21.12
C PHE A 204 4.80 5.13 19.91
N ASP A 205 6.03 5.51 19.55
CA ASP A 205 6.25 6.30 18.35
C ASP A 205 5.92 5.47 17.09
N PHE A 206 5.13 6.07 16.20
CA PHE A 206 4.68 5.41 14.97
C PHE A 206 5.85 5.04 14.05
N LEU A 207 6.88 5.91 13.96
CA LEU A 207 8.04 5.65 13.11
C LEU A 207 8.88 4.52 13.68
N ALA A 208 9.10 4.50 15.00
CA ALA A 208 9.82 3.41 15.65
C ALA A 208 9.12 2.06 15.43
N LEU A 209 7.80 2.02 15.55
CA LEU A 209 7.00 0.81 15.29
C LEU A 209 7.09 0.40 13.80
N SER A 210 6.80 1.31 12.88
CA SER A 210 6.72 0.98 11.46
C SER A 210 8.09 0.63 10.86
N MET A 211 9.13 1.41 11.16
CA MET A 211 10.50 1.16 10.72
C MET A 211 11.08 -0.10 11.39
N GLY A 212 10.71 -0.37 12.65
CA GLY A 212 11.08 -1.61 13.33
C GLY A 212 10.48 -2.81 12.61
N ILE A 213 9.17 -2.90 12.56
CA ILE A 213 8.47 -4.09 12.04
C ILE A 213 8.75 -4.31 10.55
N PHE A 214 8.59 -3.28 9.71
CA PHE A 214 8.70 -3.41 8.25
C PHE A 214 10.11 -3.14 7.73
N GLY A 215 10.90 -2.30 8.39
CA GLY A 215 12.29 -2.05 8.03
C GLY A 215 13.23 -3.11 8.59
N LEU A 216 13.48 -3.08 9.90
CA LEU A 216 14.45 -3.98 10.52
C LEU A 216 14.00 -5.44 10.53
N GLY A 217 12.71 -5.72 10.75
CA GLY A 217 12.16 -7.08 10.73
C GLY A 217 12.39 -7.76 9.38
N GLU A 218 12.15 -7.06 8.29
CA GLU A 218 12.39 -7.55 6.93
C GLU A 218 13.88 -7.71 6.63
N ILE A 219 14.72 -6.77 7.08
CA ILE A 219 16.20 -6.88 6.97
C ILE A 219 16.69 -8.15 7.65
N ILE A 220 16.29 -8.42 8.89
CA ILE A 220 16.71 -9.59 9.65
C ILE A 220 16.27 -10.87 8.93
N ARG A 221 15.03 -10.91 8.44
CA ARG A 221 14.50 -12.04 7.67
C ARG A 221 15.31 -12.30 6.38
N ASN A 222 15.64 -11.24 5.66
CA ASN A 222 16.40 -11.35 4.41
C ASN A 222 17.86 -11.80 4.64
N LEU A 223 18.49 -11.40 5.76
CA LEU A 223 19.83 -11.85 6.13
C LEU A 223 19.89 -13.34 6.49
N GLU A 224 18.78 -13.92 6.98
CA GLU A 224 18.71 -15.35 7.28
C GLU A 224 18.68 -16.21 6.00
N SER A 225 18.12 -15.69 4.91
CA SER A 225 17.97 -16.42 3.65
C SER A 225 19.29 -16.42 2.83
N THR A 226 20.25 -17.25 3.22
CA THR A 226 21.61 -17.34 2.66
C THR A 226 21.75 -18.22 1.41
N GLY A 227 20.72 -18.41 0.60
CA GLY A 227 20.83 -19.17 -0.65
C GLY A 227 21.58 -18.41 -1.75
N PRO A 228 22.46 -19.06 -2.56
CA PRO A 228 23.02 -18.42 -3.75
C PRO A 228 21.87 -18.06 -4.70
N ARG A 229 21.61 -16.78 -4.88
CA ARG A 229 20.63 -16.30 -5.85
C ARG A 229 21.20 -16.49 -7.25
N VAL A 230 20.79 -17.56 -7.91
CA VAL A 230 21.19 -17.83 -9.29
C VAL A 230 20.46 -16.82 -10.17
N LEU A 231 21.17 -15.79 -10.59
CA LEU A 231 20.72 -14.90 -11.63
C LEU A 231 20.57 -15.70 -12.92
N THR A 232 19.36 -16.13 -13.23
CA THR A 232 19.07 -16.62 -14.58
C THR A 232 18.99 -15.38 -15.47
N THR A 233 20.14 -14.77 -15.75
CA THR A 233 20.24 -13.64 -16.66
C THR A 233 19.99 -14.14 -18.07
N SER A 234 18.72 -14.34 -18.41
CA SER A 234 18.32 -14.38 -19.78
C SER A 234 18.60 -12.98 -20.36
N LYS A 235 19.33 -12.91 -21.46
CA LYS A 235 19.49 -11.64 -22.19
C LYS A 235 18.11 -11.07 -22.41
N VAL A 236 17.83 -9.88 -21.88
CA VAL A 236 16.58 -9.19 -22.13
C VAL A 236 16.51 -8.98 -23.64
N GLY A 237 15.63 -9.73 -24.32
CA GLY A 237 15.44 -9.65 -25.76
C GLY A 237 14.80 -8.32 -26.14
N SER A 238 14.12 -8.30 -27.30
CA SER A 238 13.35 -7.10 -27.72
C SER A 238 12.33 -6.70 -26.67
N LEU A 239 12.37 -5.43 -26.24
CA LEU A 239 11.39 -4.86 -25.32
C LEU A 239 10.01 -4.61 -25.97
N MET A 240 9.93 -4.68 -27.32
CA MET A 240 8.67 -4.37 -28.00
C MET A 240 7.80 -5.62 -28.09
N PRO A 241 6.59 -5.61 -27.51
CA PRO A 241 5.62 -6.68 -27.71
C PRO A 241 5.22 -6.81 -29.17
N THR A 242 4.93 -8.00 -29.63
CA THR A 242 4.43 -8.24 -30.97
C THR A 242 3.01 -7.69 -31.17
N ARG A 243 2.53 -7.58 -32.42
CA ARG A 243 1.15 -7.17 -32.69
C ARG A 243 0.13 -8.16 -32.09
N GLU A 244 0.51 -9.42 -32.01
CA GLU A 244 -0.31 -10.46 -31.38
C GLU A 244 -0.34 -10.28 -29.87
N ASP A 245 0.82 -10.00 -29.25
CA ASP A 245 0.90 -9.69 -27.82
C ASP A 245 -0.02 -8.52 -27.47
N PHE A 246 -0.01 -7.43 -28.25
CA PHE A 246 -0.90 -6.28 -28.04
C PHE A 246 -2.38 -6.64 -28.13
N LYS A 247 -2.77 -7.50 -29.08
CA LYS A 247 -4.16 -7.95 -29.18
C LYS A 247 -4.57 -8.80 -27.99
N ARG A 248 -3.67 -9.67 -27.53
CA ARG A 248 -3.93 -10.58 -26.40
C ARG A 248 -3.97 -9.85 -25.07
N MET A 249 -3.12 -8.86 -24.84
CA MET A 249 -3.08 -8.12 -23.57
C MET A 249 -4.19 -7.08 -23.41
N ALA A 250 -4.82 -6.61 -24.49
CA ALA A 250 -5.76 -5.48 -24.45
C ALA A 250 -6.95 -5.71 -23.51
N TRP A 251 -7.65 -6.82 -23.63
CA TRP A 251 -8.78 -7.14 -22.76
C TRP A 251 -8.38 -7.45 -21.32
N PRO A 252 -7.31 -8.24 -21.05
CA PRO A 252 -6.74 -8.38 -19.71
C PRO A 252 -6.41 -7.07 -19.03
N VAL A 253 -5.77 -6.15 -19.74
CA VAL A 253 -5.45 -4.80 -19.20
C VAL A 253 -6.74 -4.05 -18.79
N LEU A 254 -7.77 -4.07 -19.63
CA LEU A 254 -9.04 -3.39 -19.31
C LEU A 254 -9.75 -4.04 -18.11
N ARG A 255 -9.87 -5.36 -18.09
CA ARG A 255 -10.49 -6.09 -16.97
C ARG A 255 -9.70 -5.91 -15.68
N GLY A 256 -8.37 -6.07 -15.76
CA GLY A 256 -7.48 -5.86 -14.64
C GLY A 256 -7.59 -4.43 -14.08
N THR A 257 -7.59 -3.42 -14.94
CA THR A 257 -7.80 -2.02 -14.53
C THR A 257 -9.13 -1.82 -13.82
N GLY A 258 -10.22 -2.37 -14.36
CA GLY A 258 -11.54 -2.27 -13.73
C GLY A 258 -11.61 -2.96 -12.36
N LEU A 259 -11.12 -4.20 -12.28
CA LEU A 259 -11.07 -4.96 -11.02
C LEU A 259 -10.17 -4.29 -9.99
N GLY A 260 -8.97 -3.87 -10.41
CA GLY A 260 -8.02 -3.19 -9.54
C GLY A 260 -8.57 -1.88 -9.00
N SER A 261 -9.21 -1.09 -9.87
CA SER A 261 -9.82 0.18 -9.47
C SER A 261 -10.92 -0.01 -8.42
N LEU A 262 -11.72 -1.05 -8.54
CA LEU A 262 -12.78 -1.35 -7.58
C LEU A 262 -12.20 -1.83 -6.24
N LEU A 263 -11.26 -2.78 -6.31
CA LEU A 263 -10.68 -3.41 -5.11
C LEU A 263 -9.74 -2.46 -4.35
N GLY A 264 -9.08 -1.53 -5.05
CA GLY A 264 -8.21 -0.53 -4.42
C GLY A 264 -8.95 0.46 -3.53
N ILE A 265 -10.21 0.80 -3.85
CA ILE A 265 -11.05 1.67 -3.02
C ILE A 265 -11.49 0.96 -1.74
N LEU A 266 -11.62 -0.37 -1.78
CA LEU A 266 -12.09 -1.13 -0.62
C LEU A 266 -11.02 -1.22 0.46
N PRO A 267 -11.36 -0.96 1.73
CA PRO A 267 -10.44 -1.17 2.85
C PRO A 267 -9.93 -2.62 2.88
N GLY A 268 -8.62 -2.80 3.02
CA GLY A 268 -7.99 -4.13 3.04
C GLY A 268 -7.78 -4.78 1.67
N GLY A 269 -8.44 -4.31 0.60
CA GLY A 269 -8.31 -4.88 -0.75
C GLY A 269 -6.92 -4.65 -1.34
N GLY A 270 -6.63 -3.39 -1.63
CA GLY A 270 -5.35 -2.96 -2.15
C GLY A 270 -4.87 -3.68 -3.41
N ALA A 271 -3.62 -3.43 -3.76
CA ALA A 271 -2.97 -3.94 -4.97
C ALA A 271 -2.79 -5.47 -4.96
N VAL A 272 -2.53 -6.05 -3.79
CA VAL A 272 -2.27 -7.51 -3.66
C VAL A 272 -3.50 -8.31 -4.05
N LEU A 273 -4.64 -8.06 -3.37
CA LEU A 273 -5.88 -8.77 -3.70
C LEU A 273 -6.30 -8.55 -5.15
N ALA A 274 -6.12 -7.33 -5.64
CA ALA A 274 -6.48 -6.97 -7.02
C ALA A 274 -5.71 -7.83 -8.05
N SER A 275 -4.41 -8.03 -7.85
CA SER A 275 -3.59 -8.85 -8.75
C SER A 275 -4.01 -10.32 -8.74
N PHE A 276 -4.24 -10.92 -7.56
CA PHE A 276 -4.68 -12.32 -7.44
C PHE A 276 -6.08 -12.55 -8.04
N VAL A 277 -7.04 -11.67 -7.75
CA VAL A 277 -8.38 -11.74 -8.33
C VAL A 277 -8.32 -11.61 -9.84
N SER A 278 -7.53 -10.67 -10.36
CA SER A 278 -7.36 -10.49 -11.80
C SER A 278 -6.80 -11.74 -12.47
N TYR A 279 -5.75 -12.35 -11.92
CA TYR A 279 -5.20 -13.60 -12.45
C TYR A 279 -6.24 -14.71 -12.51
N THR A 280 -6.98 -14.89 -11.43
CA THR A 280 -8.04 -15.90 -11.34
C THR A 280 -9.13 -15.66 -12.39
N VAL A 281 -9.52 -14.40 -12.59
CA VAL A 281 -10.51 -14.02 -13.61
C VAL A 281 -9.97 -14.28 -15.01
N GLU A 282 -8.73 -13.89 -15.31
CA GLU A 282 -8.10 -14.12 -16.61
C GLU A 282 -8.01 -15.62 -16.92
N LYS A 283 -7.58 -16.44 -15.96
CA LYS A 283 -7.55 -17.91 -16.08
C LYS A 283 -8.93 -18.49 -16.39
N LYS A 284 -10.00 -18.00 -15.73
CA LYS A 284 -11.38 -18.49 -15.95
C LYS A 284 -11.99 -18.06 -17.28
N VAL A 285 -11.65 -16.88 -17.77
CA VAL A 285 -12.20 -16.33 -19.03
C VAL A 285 -11.41 -16.82 -20.24
N SER A 286 -10.19 -17.34 -20.02
CA SER A 286 -9.35 -17.85 -21.09
C SER A 286 -9.95 -19.10 -21.76
N SER A 287 -9.74 -19.20 -23.06
CA SER A 287 -10.03 -20.42 -23.82
C SER A 287 -9.03 -21.56 -23.55
N THR A 288 -7.89 -21.26 -22.92
CA THR A 288 -6.79 -22.21 -22.63
C THR A 288 -6.29 -22.03 -21.20
N PRO A 289 -7.15 -22.26 -20.18
CA PRO A 289 -6.80 -22.04 -18.79
C PRO A 289 -5.65 -22.92 -18.29
N GLU A 290 -5.42 -24.09 -18.92
CA GLU A 290 -4.34 -25.02 -18.63
C GLU A 290 -2.94 -24.51 -19.01
N ASN A 291 -2.86 -23.43 -19.77
CA ASN A 291 -1.60 -22.79 -20.17
C ASN A 291 -1.16 -21.69 -19.18
N PHE A 292 -2.00 -21.28 -18.24
CA PHE A 292 -1.61 -20.37 -17.18
C PHE A 292 -0.54 -21.00 -16.28
N GLY A 293 0.45 -20.23 -15.87
CA GLY A 293 1.67 -20.71 -15.21
C GLY A 293 2.74 -21.24 -16.19
N LYS A 294 2.50 -21.17 -17.51
CA LYS A 294 3.43 -21.64 -18.55
C LYS A 294 3.91 -20.53 -19.49
N GLY A 295 3.68 -19.27 -19.14
CA GLY A 295 4.12 -18.12 -19.92
C GLY A 295 3.02 -17.45 -20.74
N MET A 296 1.80 -17.40 -20.19
CA MET A 296 0.67 -16.68 -20.77
C MET A 296 0.80 -15.17 -20.53
N ILE A 297 0.74 -14.39 -21.59
CA ILE A 297 0.85 -12.91 -21.52
C ILE A 297 -0.34 -12.29 -20.76
N GLU A 298 -1.52 -12.92 -20.83
CA GLU A 298 -2.71 -12.52 -20.09
C GLU A 298 -2.50 -12.64 -18.57
N GLY A 299 -1.72 -13.65 -18.14
CA GLY A 299 -1.33 -13.85 -16.74
C GLY A 299 -0.33 -12.81 -16.21
N VAL A 300 0.24 -11.99 -17.08
CA VAL A 300 1.03 -10.80 -16.74
C VAL A 300 0.19 -9.53 -16.85
N ALA A 301 -0.49 -9.35 -17.98
CA ALA A 301 -1.20 -8.11 -18.34
C ALA A 301 -2.34 -7.77 -17.37
N GLY A 302 -3.16 -8.74 -17.02
CA GLY A 302 -4.30 -8.56 -16.11
C GLY A 302 -3.85 -8.19 -14.70
N PRO A 303 -3.03 -9.03 -14.03
CA PRO A 303 -2.55 -8.78 -12.66
C PRO A 303 -1.77 -7.48 -12.51
N GLU A 304 -0.88 -7.14 -13.45
CA GLU A 304 -0.11 -5.90 -13.40
C GLU A 304 -0.98 -4.65 -13.53
N SER A 305 -1.96 -4.70 -14.42
CA SER A 305 -2.92 -3.60 -14.53
C SER A 305 -3.80 -3.50 -13.29
N ALA A 306 -4.23 -4.62 -12.71
CA ALA A 306 -5.02 -4.62 -11.48
C ALA A 306 -4.21 -4.11 -10.27
N ASN A 307 -2.96 -4.51 -10.15
CA ASN A 307 -2.03 -4.04 -9.14
C ASN A 307 -1.93 -2.50 -9.16
N ASN A 308 -1.57 -1.94 -10.31
CA ASN A 308 -1.34 -0.50 -10.42
C ASN A 308 -2.64 0.33 -10.34
N ALA A 309 -3.75 -0.15 -10.89
CA ALA A 309 -5.06 0.49 -10.69
C ALA A 309 -5.46 0.49 -9.20
N GLY A 310 -5.26 -0.64 -8.51
CA GLY A 310 -5.55 -0.77 -7.07
C GLY A 310 -4.66 0.12 -6.22
N ALA A 311 -3.37 0.23 -6.55
CA ALA A 311 -2.44 1.14 -5.89
C ALA A 311 -2.88 2.60 -6.05
N GLN A 312 -3.27 3.03 -7.26
CA GLN A 312 -3.73 4.39 -7.51
C GLN A 312 -5.05 4.69 -6.81
N THR A 313 -6.07 3.85 -6.99
CA THR A 313 -7.40 4.13 -6.43
C THR A 313 -7.46 4.01 -4.91
N SER A 314 -6.47 3.41 -4.27
CA SER A 314 -6.34 3.40 -2.81
C SER A 314 -6.13 4.78 -2.18
N PHE A 315 -5.71 5.76 -2.98
CA PHE A 315 -5.65 7.17 -2.56
C PHE A 315 -7.04 7.80 -2.39
N ILE A 316 -8.10 7.25 -3.02
CA ILE A 316 -9.46 7.81 -2.91
C ILE A 316 -9.93 7.83 -1.46
N PRO A 317 -10.06 6.70 -0.73
CA PRO A 317 -10.50 6.72 0.66
C PRO A 317 -9.53 7.47 1.58
N MET A 318 -8.24 7.41 1.32
CA MET A 318 -7.23 8.13 2.09
C MET A 318 -7.44 9.65 2.00
N LEU A 319 -7.56 10.19 0.80
CA LEU A 319 -7.67 11.64 0.59
C LEU A 319 -9.06 12.19 0.91
N THR A 320 -10.13 11.39 0.71
CA THR A 320 -11.52 11.86 0.86
C THR A 320 -12.14 11.54 2.20
N LEU A 321 -11.80 10.40 2.79
CA LEU A 321 -12.37 9.92 4.06
C LEU A 321 -11.35 9.96 5.21
N GLY A 322 -10.06 10.08 4.90
CA GLY A 322 -8.99 9.99 5.90
C GLY A 322 -8.80 8.58 6.46
N ILE A 323 -9.18 7.56 5.69
CA ILE A 323 -9.09 6.16 6.11
C ILE A 323 -8.16 5.39 5.19
N PRO A 324 -7.20 4.63 5.75
CA PRO A 324 -6.30 3.84 4.93
C PRO A 324 -7.02 2.61 4.36
N SER A 325 -6.92 2.41 3.05
CA SER A 325 -7.41 1.18 2.39
C SER A 325 -6.41 0.03 2.48
N ASN A 326 -5.15 0.32 2.75
CA ASN A 326 -4.08 -0.66 2.90
C ASN A 326 -2.97 -0.09 3.80
N PRO A 327 -2.00 -0.91 4.24
CA PRO A 327 -0.95 -0.46 5.16
C PRO A 327 -0.06 0.66 4.61
N VAL A 328 0.16 0.73 3.29
CA VAL A 328 0.91 1.83 2.68
C VAL A 328 0.15 3.15 2.83
N MET A 329 -1.17 3.13 2.62
CA MET A 329 -2.02 4.30 2.85
C MET A 329 -2.03 4.72 4.33
N ALA A 330 -1.88 3.77 5.26
CA ALA A 330 -1.72 4.08 6.68
C ALA A 330 -0.43 4.88 6.95
N LEU A 331 0.69 4.49 6.33
CA LEU A 331 1.94 5.26 6.38
C LEU A 331 1.79 6.65 5.75
N MET A 332 1.04 6.77 4.67
CA MET A 332 0.75 8.07 4.02
C MET A 332 -0.12 8.98 4.90
N ILE A 333 -1.10 8.40 5.61
CA ILE A 333 -1.89 9.13 6.62
C ILE A 333 -0.99 9.63 7.75
N ALA A 334 -0.09 8.79 8.24
CA ALA A 334 0.87 9.20 9.25
C ALA A 334 1.78 10.33 8.76
N ALA A 335 2.22 10.29 7.50
CA ALA A 335 2.97 11.38 6.88
C ALA A 335 2.18 12.70 6.89
N LEU A 336 0.88 12.66 6.57
CA LEU A 336 0.00 13.84 6.65
C LEU A 336 -0.08 14.37 8.09
N ILE A 337 -0.30 13.50 9.07
CA ILE A 337 -0.41 13.87 10.49
C ILE A 337 0.90 14.49 10.99
N LEU A 338 2.06 13.91 10.64
CA LEU A 338 3.38 14.46 10.98
C LEU A 338 3.61 15.84 10.38
N GLN A 339 3.01 16.14 9.22
CA GLN A 339 3.01 17.45 8.59
C GLN A 339 1.94 18.40 9.15
N GLY A 340 1.24 18.01 10.23
CA GLY A 340 0.17 18.82 10.84
C GLY A 340 -1.12 18.88 10.01
N ILE A 341 -1.31 17.97 9.04
CA ILE A 341 -2.47 17.94 8.17
C ILE A 341 -3.38 16.78 8.61
N GLN A 342 -4.60 17.12 9.02
CA GLN A 342 -5.60 16.12 9.37
C GLN A 342 -6.18 15.50 8.09
N PRO A 343 -5.98 14.19 7.84
CA PRO A 343 -6.52 13.53 6.66
C PRO A 343 -8.06 13.51 6.70
N GLY A 344 -8.69 13.55 5.53
CA GLY A 344 -10.15 13.53 5.43
C GLY A 344 -10.71 14.56 4.46
N PRO A 345 -12.05 14.72 4.42
CA PRO A 345 -12.75 15.49 3.39
C PRO A 345 -12.38 16.98 3.36
N ASN A 346 -11.93 17.51 4.50
CA ASN A 346 -11.53 18.91 4.60
C ASN A 346 -10.22 19.22 3.87
N VAL A 347 -9.37 18.23 3.57
CA VAL A 347 -8.09 18.45 2.86
C VAL A 347 -8.34 19.05 1.47
N MET A 348 -9.38 18.59 0.80
CA MET A 348 -9.72 19.09 -0.55
C MET A 348 -10.04 20.58 -0.56
N THR A 349 -10.66 21.10 0.50
CA THR A 349 -11.06 22.51 0.61
C THR A 349 -10.04 23.38 1.33
N ALA A 350 -9.42 22.86 2.40
CA ALA A 350 -8.44 23.59 3.20
C ALA A 350 -7.04 23.64 2.54
N ARG A 351 -6.67 22.60 1.80
CA ARG A 351 -5.36 22.48 1.15
C ARG A 351 -5.53 21.93 -0.28
N PRO A 352 -6.24 22.66 -1.17
CA PRO A 352 -6.47 22.24 -2.55
C PRO A 352 -5.15 22.10 -3.34
N ASP A 353 -4.15 22.91 -3.02
CA ASP A 353 -2.79 22.83 -3.55
C ASP A 353 -2.18 21.44 -3.36
N LEU A 354 -2.24 20.93 -2.14
CA LEU A 354 -1.75 19.60 -1.79
C LEU A 354 -2.58 18.50 -2.44
N PHE A 355 -3.90 18.58 -2.30
CA PHE A 355 -4.82 17.55 -2.79
C PHE A 355 -4.67 17.35 -4.31
N TRP A 356 -4.84 18.41 -5.08
CA TRP A 356 -4.78 18.35 -6.54
C TRP A 356 -3.34 18.22 -7.06
N GLY A 357 -2.35 18.78 -6.33
CA GLY A 357 -0.94 18.64 -6.65
C GLY A 357 -0.47 17.18 -6.61
N VAL A 358 -0.86 16.43 -5.56
CA VAL A 358 -0.55 14.99 -5.46
C VAL A 358 -1.22 14.22 -6.60
N ILE A 359 -2.50 14.47 -6.89
CA ILE A 359 -3.21 13.79 -7.98
C ILE A 359 -2.55 14.08 -9.34
N ALA A 360 -2.23 15.32 -9.65
CA ALA A 360 -1.56 15.68 -10.89
C ALA A 360 -0.16 15.06 -11.00
N SER A 361 0.56 14.96 -9.87
CA SER A 361 1.89 14.32 -9.84
C SER A 361 1.85 12.84 -10.19
N MET A 362 0.73 12.15 -9.97
CA MET A 362 0.59 10.72 -10.30
C MET A 362 0.71 10.47 -11.81
N TRP A 363 0.16 11.36 -12.67
CA TRP A 363 0.37 11.24 -14.11
C TRP A 363 1.81 11.47 -14.50
N ILE A 364 2.46 12.48 -13.91
CA ILE A 364 3.87 12.79 -14.16
C ILE A 364 4.75 11.61 -13.73
N GLY A 365 4.52 11.11 -12.52
CA GLY A 365 5.23 9.94 -11.99
C GLY A 365 5.03 8.69 -12.83
N ASN A 366 3.79 8.46 -13.32
CA ASN A 366 3.48 7.31 -14.15
C ASN A 366 4.23 7.35 -15.50
N VAL A 367 4.38 8.54 -16.11
CA VAL A 367 5.22 8.75 -17.32
C VAL A 367 6.70 8.49 -16.98
N LEU A 368 7.19 9.05 -15.86
CA LEU A 368 8.57 8.83 -15.43
C LEU A 368 8.87 7.36 -15.20
N LEU A 369 7.91 6.58 -14.66
CA LEU A 369 8.08 5.15 -14.43
C LEU A 369 8.23 4.34 -15.72
N VAL A 370 7.49 4.68 -16.78
CA VAL A 370 7.69 4.04 -18.09
C VAL A 370 9.10 4.31 -18.61
N ILE A 371 9.58 5.57 -18.48
CA ILE A 371 10.92 5.95 -18.90
C ILE A 371 11.99 5.23 -18.08
N LEU A 372 11.80 5.10 -16.77
CA LEU A 372 12.76 4.43 -15.90
C LEU A 372 12.77 2.90 -16.11
N ASN A 373 11.61 2.27 -16.32
CA ASN A 373 11.50 0.81 -16.30
C ASN A 373 11.65 0.15 -17.68
N LEU A 374 11.42 0.85 -18.79
CA LEU A 374 11.62 0.26 -20.12
C LEU A 374 13.02 0.55 -20.68
N PRO A 375 13.38 1.80 -21.03
CA PRO A 375 14.69 2.04 -21.64
C PRO A 375 15.86 1.83 -20.68
N LEU A 376 15.67 1.99 -19.37
CA LEU A 376 16.72 1.84 -18.35
C LEU A 376 16.76 0.47 -17.68
N ILE A 377 16.04 -0.52 -18.20
CA ILE A 377 16.00 -1.89 -17.63
C ILE A 377 17.39 -2.48 -17.40
N GLY A 378 18.36 -2.17 -18.26
CA GLY A 378 19.73 -2.65 -18.12
C GLY A 378 20.43 -2.16 -16.84
N ILE A 379 20.03 -1.01 -16.29
CA ILE A 379 20.56 -0.49 -15.02
C ILE A 379 20.01 -1.34 -13.88
N TRP A 380 18.72 -1.61 -13.88
CA TRP A 380 18.05 -2.41 -12.84
C TRP A 380 18.60 -3.83 -12.79
N VAL A 381 18.82 -4.46 -13.94
CA VAL A 381 19.46 -5.78 -14.03
C VAL A 381 20.85 -5.77 -13.39
N LYS A 382 21.64 -4.71 -13.57
CA LYS A 382 22.97 -4.59 -12.93
C LYS A 382 22.86 -4.40 -11.41
N ILE A 383 21.87 -3.65 -10.94
CA ILE A 383 21.64 -3.44 -9.49
C ILE A 383 21.33 -4.75 -8.79
N LEU A 384 20.58 -5.66 -9.45
CA LEU A 384 20.31 -7.00 -8.92
C LEU A 384 21.55 -7.86 -8.68
N THR A 385 22.70 -7.47 -9.22
CA THR A 385 23.98 -8.18 -8.97
C THR A 385 24.69 -7.73 -7.69
N ILE A 386 24.23 -6.67 -7.02
CA ILE A 386 24.85 -6.16 -5.79
C ILE A 386 24.50 -7.10 -4.64
N PRO A 387 25.50 -7.61 -3.89
CA PRO A 387 25.25 -8.47 -2.74
C PRO A 387 24.44 -7.76 -1.64
N TYR A 388 23.45 -8.44 -1.12
CA TYR A 388 22.58 -7.92 -0.05
C TYR A 388 23.33 -7.63 1.26
N ASP A 389 24.43 -8.32 1.50
CA ASP A 389 25.29 -8.15 2.68
C ASP A 389 25.79 -6.71 2.84
N TYR A 390 25.88 -5.95 1.75
CA TYR A 390 26.26 -4.52 1.80
C TYR A 390 25.03 -3.59 1.93
N ILE A 391 23.92 -3.95 1.31
CA ILE A 391 22.72 -3.11 1.25
C ILE A 391 22.01 -3.10 2.60
N MET A 392 21.82 -4.27 3.22
CA MET A 392 21.03 -4.41 4.43
C MET A 392 21.57 -3.66 5.64
N PRO A 393 22.88 -3.73 5.97
CA PRO A 393 23.43 -2.93 7.06
C PRO A 393 23.32 -1.42 6.82
N ALA A 394 23.54 -0.97 5.57
CA ALA A 394 23.41 0.46 5.23
C ALA A 394 21.99 0.97 5.48
N ILE A 395 20.96 0.18 5.11
CA ILE A 395 19.57 0.51 5.38
C ILE A 395 19.32 0.56 6.90
N GLY A 396 19.81 -0.40 7.67
CA GLY A 396 19.67 -0.41 9.13
C GLY A 396 20.21 0.87 9.78
N VAL A 397 21.38 1.34 9.34
CA VAL A 397 21.98 2.59 9.81
C VAL A 397 21.10 3.81 9.45
N ILE A 398 20.58 3.85 8.22
CA ILE A 398 19.67 4.92 7.76
C ILE A 398 18.38 4.94 8.60
N CYS A 399 17.84 3.77 8.95
CA CYS A 399 16.67 3.67 9.83
C CYS A 399 16.96 4.27 11.22
N CYS A 400 18.10 3.94 11.84
CA CYS A 400 18.49 4.50 13.13
C CYS A 400 18.63 6.02 13.09
N ILE A 401 19.32 6.54 12.06
CA ILE A 401 19.48 7.98 11.86
C ILE A 401 18.11 8.63 11.64
N GLY A 402 17.24 8.01 10.86
CA GLY A 402 15.90 8.52 10.53
C GLY A 402 15.03 8.68 11.78
N VAL A 403 14.88 7.64 12.59
CA VAL A 403 14.11 7.72 13.85
C VAL A 403 14.68 8.76 14.77
N TYR A 404 16.01 8.73 14.99
CA TYR A 404 16.66 9.70 15.89
C TYR A 404 16.50 11.14 15.42
N SER A 405 16.57 11.41 14.12
CA SER A 405 16.46 12.77 13.57
C SER A 405 15.11 13.43 13.80
N ILE A 406 14.04 12.65 13.96
CA ILE A 406 12.69 13.18 14.20
C ILE A 406 12.39 13.27 15.69
N SER A 407 12.59 12.17 16.41
CA SER A 407 12.20 12.09 17.82
C SER A 407 13.24 12.73 18.77
N ASN A 408 14.50 12.86 18.32
CA ASN A 408 15.66 13.20 19.17
C ASN A 408 15.76 12.32 20.44
N SER A 409 15.22 11.09 20.35
CA SER A 409 15.08 10.15 21.47
C SER A 409 15.86 8.87 21.19
N PRO A 410 16.90 8.56 21.98
CA PRO A 410 17.58 7.26 21.89
C PRO A 410 16.63 6.09 22.22
N THR A 411 15.62 6.34 23.04
CA THR A 411 14.62 5.34 23.44
C THR A 411 13.81 4.88 22.23
N ASP A 412 13.46 5.78 21.30
CA ASP A 412 12.69 5.40 20.11
C ASP A 412 13.53 4.57 19.14
N VAL A 413 14.85 4.83 19.06
CA VAL A 413 15.77 3.97 18.30
C VAL A 413 15.86 2.57 18.94
N LEU A 414 15.90 2.49 20.28
CA LEU A 414 15.86 1.20 20.99
C LEU A 414 14.53 0.48 20.75
N MET A 415 13.41 1.21 20.84
CA MET A 415 12.07 0.65 20.56
C MET A 415 11.95 0.17 19.12
N MET A 416 12.52 0.89 18.15
CA MET A 416 12.61 0.41 16.77
C MET A 416 13.35 -0.93 16.68
N GLY A 417 14.44 -1.12 17.43
CA GLY A 417 15.15 -2.41 17.51
C GLY A 417 14.28 -3.52 18.11
N VAL A 418 13.55 -3.22 19.20
CA VAL A 418 12.59 -4.17 19.82
C VAL A 418 11.48 -4.54 18.86
N PHE A 419 10.89 -3.56 18.17
CA PHE A 419 9.85 -3.82 17.16
C PHE A 419 10.42 -4.56 15.93
N GLY A 420 11.69 -4.36 15.59
CA GLY A 420 12.38 -5.12 14.55
C GLY A 420 12.47 -6.61 14.86
N LEU A 421 12.89 -6.94 16.08
CA LEU A 421 12.91 -8.32 16.56
C LEU A 421 11.49 -8.89 16.66
N ALA A 422 10.53 -8.12 17.16
CA ALA A 422 9.13 -8.55 17.22
C ALA A 422 8.57 -8.80 15.81
N GLY A 423 8.82 -7.92 14.85
CA GLY A 423 8.43 -8.07 13.45
C GLY A 423 9.00 -9.34 12.82
N TYR A 424 10.28 -9.61 13.04
CA TYR A 424 10.93 -10.84 12.60
C TYR A 424 10.28 -12.11 13.20
N VAL A 425 9.98 -12.09 14.50
CA VAL A 425 9.28 -13.21 15.17
C VAL A 425 7.87 -13.39 14.63
N LEU A 426 7.14 -12.31 14.43
CA LEU A 426 5.80 -12.35 13.85
C LEU A 426 5.81 -12.96 12.45
N LEU A 427 6.77 -12.56 11.61
CA LEU A 427 6.94 -13.13 10.27
C LEU A 427 7.28 -14.62 10.31
N LYS A 428 8.07 -15.07 11.28
CA LYS A 428 8.35 -16.51 11.49
C LYS A 428 7.15 -17.32 11.99
N LEU A 429 6.21 -16.68 12.65
CA LEU A 429 4.96 -17.29 13.11
C LEU A 429 3.85 -17.19 12.05
N ASP A 430 4.16 -16.82 10.82
CA ASP A 430 3.22 -16.58 9.73
C ASP A 430 2.13 -15.55 10.08
N CYS A 431 2.46 -14.60 10.99
CA CYS A 431 1.61 -13.48 11.33
C CYS A 431 1.92 -12.33 10.38
N GLU A 432 0.94 -11.92 9.58
CA GLU A 432 1.06 -10.76 8.69
C GLU A 432 1.06 -9.46 9.54
N PRO A 433 2.13 -8.63 9.50
CA PRO A 433 2.21 -7.43 10.33
C PRO A 433 1.31 -6.26 9.83
N ALA A 434 0.82 -6.33 8.61
CA ALA A 434 0.00 -5.26 8.01
C ALA A 434 -1.28 -4.94 8.80
N PRO A 435 -2.09 -5.93 9.28
CA PRO A 435 -3.22 -5.67 10.14
C PRO A 435 -2.87 -5.00 11.47
N LEU A 436 -1.68 -5.28 12.03
CA LEU A 436 -1.19 -4.62 13.25
C LEU A 436 -1.02 -3.12 13.02
N LEU A 437 -0.39 -2.71 11.92
CA LEU A 437 -0.19 -1.30 11.60
C LEU A 437 -1.53 -0.57 11.41
N LEU A 438 -2.48 -1.21 10.73
CA LEU A 438 -3.84 -0.67 10.58
C LEU A 438 -4.54 -0.51 11.93
N GLY A 439 -4.44 -1.51 12.80
CA GLY A 439 -4.96 -1.45 14.18
C GLY A 439 -4.33 -0.31 14.98
N PHE A 440 -3.02 -0.11 14.85
CA PHE A 440 -2.29 0.94 15.55
C PHE A 440 -2.77 2.35 15.15
N ILE A 441 -2.99 2.60 13.85
CA ILE A 441 -3.42 3.91 13.37
C ILE A 441 -4.91 4.14 13.57
N ILE A 442 -5.73 3.13 13.26
CA ILE A 442 -7.19 3.27 13.31
C ILE A 442 -7.71 3.17 14.75
N GLY A 443 -7.03 2.44 15.63
CA GLY A 443 -7.47 2.20 17.00
C GLY A 443 -7.79 3.47 17.79
N PRO A 444 -6.87 4.42 17.93
CA PRO A 444 -7.12 5.70 18.60
C PRO A 444 -8.27 6.49 17.97
N LEU A 445 -8.34 6.53 16.63
CA LEU A 445 -9.39 7.21 15.90
C LEU A 445 -10.77 6.54 16.10
N LEU A 446 -10.78 5.21 16.16
CA LEU A 446 -11.99 4.42 16.46
C LEU A 446 -12.52 4.72 17.86
N GLU A 447 -11.64 4.73 18.87
CA GLU A 447 -12.00 5.07 20.24
C GLU A 447 -12.52 6.50 20.36
N GLU A 448 -11.83 7.46 19.76
CA GLU A 448 -12.24 8.87 19.78
C GLU A 448 -13.64 9.04 19.19
N ASN A 449 -13.89 8.46 18.02
CA ASN A 449 -15.20 8.58 17.35
C ASN A 449 -16.29 7.82 18.12
N LEU A 450 -15.99 6.66 18.74
CA LEU A 450 -16.92 5.96 19.61
C LEU A 450 -17.33 6.84 20.79
N ARG A 451 -16.37 7.40 21.51
CA ARG A 451 -16.62 8.28 22.66
C ARG A 451 -17.40 9.52 22.28
N ARG A 452 -17.00 10.16 21.17
CA ARG A 452 -17.70 11.35 20.66
C ARG A 452 -19.13 11.04 20.25
N ALA A 453 -19.38 9.90 19.58
CA ALA A 453 -20.71 9.46 19.23
C ALA A 453 -21.60 9.21 20.48
N MET A 454 -21.02 8.51 21.49
CA MET A 454 -21.73 8.23 22.75
C MET A 454 -22.00 9.49 23.57
N LEU A 455 -21.11 10.47 23.57
CA LEU A 455 -21.33 11.76 24.23
C LEU A 455 -22.49 12.53 23.57
N ILE A 456 -22.50 12.59 22.22
CA ILE A 456 -23.57 13.25 21.46
C ILE A 456 -24.91 12.55 21.67
N ALA A 457 -24.89 11.21 21.69
CA ALA A 457 -26.08 10.38 21.91
C ALA A 457 -26.46 10.23 23.39
N ARG A 458 -25.79 10.89 24.33
CA ARG A 458 -26.04 10.83 25.78
C ARG A 458 -26.07 9.40 26.33
N GLY A 459 -25.21 8.53 25.81
CA GLY A 459 -25.11 7.13 26.21
C GLY A 459 -26.04 6.17 25.46
N ASP A 460 -26.80 6.64 24.49
CA ASP A 460 -27.72 5.78 23.73
C ASP A 460 -26.98 5.06 22.57
N TRP A 461 -26.79 3.74 22.73
CA TRP A 461 -26.16 2.86 21.74
C TRP A 461 -27.01 2.67 20.47
N THR A 462 -28.31 2.96 20.51
CA THR A 462 -29.17 2.83 19.34
C THR A 462 -28.76 3.80 18.22
N THR A 463 -28.01 4.85 18.56
CA THR A 463 -27.49 5.83 17.57
C THR A 463 -26.77 5.18 16.40
N PHE A 464 -26.05 4.06 16.63
CA PHE A 464 -25.32 3.37 15.56
C PHE A 464 -26.23 2.64 14.55
N VAL A 465 -27.42 2.25 14.95
CA VAL A 465 -28.40 1.56 14.08
C VAL A 465 -29.55 2.47 13.63
N THR A 466 -29.79 3.58 14.29
CA THR A 466 -30.82 4.54 13.91
C THR A 466 -30.33 5.53 12.84
N ARG A 467 -29.03 5.79 12.79
CA ARG A 467 -28.43 6.61 11.76
C ARG A 467 -28.19 5.78 10.49
N PRO A 468 -28.79 6.14 9.34
CA PRO A 468 -28.89 5.24 8.18
C PRO A 468 -27.52 4.86 7.61
N ILE A 469 -26.57 5.79 7.51
CA ILE A 469 -25.23 5.52 6.97
C ILE A 469 -24.47 4.58 7.92
N SER A 470 -24.49 4.85 9.24
CA SER A 470 -23.86 4.01 10.24
C SER A 470 -24.44 2.59 10.23
N ALA A 471 -25.78 2.46 10.19
CA ALA A 471 -26.47 1.18 10.15
C ALA A 471 -26.09 0.34 8.92
N VAL A 472 -26.01 0.97 7.74
CA VAL A 472 -25.59 0.29 6.50
C VAL A 472 -24.14 -0.19 6.61
N LEU A 473 -23.22 0.64 7.12
CA LEU A 473 -21.82 0.27 7.31
C LEU A 473 -21.67 -0.91 8.28
N LEU A 474 -22.40 -0.89 9.40
CA LEU A 474 -22.40 -2.01 10.38
C LEU A 474 -23.04 -3.27 9.80
N LEU A 475 -24.07 -3.15 8.98
CA LEU A 475 -24.65 -4.29 8.27
C LEU A 475 -23.64 -4.93 7.34
N ILE A 476 -22.89 -4.12 6.58
CA ILE A 476 -21.82 -4.60 5.71
C ILE A 476 -20.72 -5.29 6.53
N CYS A 477 -20.34 -4.74 7.70
CA CYS A 477 -19.41 -5.39 8.63
C CYS A 477 -19.91 -6.78 9.05
N ALA A 478 -21.16 -6.87 9.48
CA ALA A 478 -21.76 -8.14 9.91
C ALA A 478 -21.81 -9.16 8.79
N LEU A 479 -22.19 -8.73 7.58
CA LEU A 479 -22.21 -9.60 6.39
C LEU A 479 -20.81 -10.08 6.00
N ALA A 480 -19.80 -9.21 6.06
CA ALA A 480 -18.41 -9.57 5.77
C ALA A 480 -17.90 -10.63 6.77
N LEU A 481 -18.14 -10.45 8.05
CA LEU A 481 -17.77 -11.42 9.08
C LEU A 481 -18.51 -12.75 8.90
N MET A 482 -19.81 -12.72 8.64
CA MET A 482 -20.60 -13.94 8.40
C MET A 482 -20.10 -14.68 7.16
N ALA A 483 -19.80 -13.98 6.09
CA ALA A 483 -19.31 -14.59 4.86
C ALA A 483 -18.01 -15.38 5.09
N VAL A 484 -17.08 -14.83 5.89
CA VAL A 484 -15.80 -15.49 6.18
C VAL A 484 -15.95 -16.65 7.18
N MET A 485 -16.97 -16.61 8.05
CA MET A 485 -17.25 -17.70 8.99
C MET A 485 -17.91 -18.91 8.31
N MET A 486 -18.45 -18.78 7.08
CA MET A 486 -19.04 -19.90 6.34
C MET A 486 -17.95 -20.89 5.87
N PRO A 487 -18.04 -22.20 6.24
CA PRO A 487 -17.00 -23.20 5.92
C PRO A 487 -16.65 -23.29 4.43
N HIS A 488 -17.64 -23.13 3.55
CA HIS A 488 -17.48 -23.22 2.11
C HIS A 488 -16.72 -22.03 1.47
N LEU A 489 -16.82 -20.85 2.08
CA LEU A 489 -16.07 -19.65 1.64
C LEU A 489 -14.67 -19.62 2.25
N ARG A 490 -14.51 -20.20 3.43
CA ARG A 490 -13.24 -20.36 4.10
C ARG A 490 -12.29 -21.30 3.33
N SER A 491 -12.77 -22.45 2.85
CA SER A 491 -11.95 -23.35 2.04
C SER A 491 -11.52 -22.72 0.72
N LYS A 492 -12.43 -22.02 0.03
CA LYS A 492 -12.09 -21.30 -1.21
C LYS A 492 -11.08 -20.16 -1.00
N ARG A 493 -11.11 -19.50 0.16
CA ARG A 493 -10.13 -18.48 0.53
C ARG A 493 -8.76 -19.12 0.79
N GLU A 494 -8.73 -20.20 1.57
CA GLU A 494 -7.49 -20.94 1.85
C GLU A 494 -6.87 -21.49 0.56
N GLU A 495 -7.67 -22.00 -0.38
CA GLU A 495 -7.22 -22.40 -1.72
C GLU A 495 -6.65 -21.22 -2.53
N ALA A 496 -7.30 -20.06 -2.51
CA ALA A 496 -6.87 -18.87 -3.26
C ALA A 496 -5.55 -18.25 -2.74
N PHE A 497 -5.17 -18.52 -1.49
CA PHE A 497 -3.92 -18.05 -0.89
C PHE A 497 -2.85 -19.15 -0.74
N GLN A 498 -3.16 -20.41 -1.05
CA GLN A 498 -2.20 -21.52 -1.06
C GLN A 498 -1.69 -21.89 -2.46
N GLU A 499 -2.35 -21.46 -3.54
CA GLU A 499 -1.86 -21.54 -4.93
C GLU A 499 -0.97 -20.31 -5.26
#